data_e53c4bbb40cbf85caca2810380cd573a
#
_entry.id   e53c4bbb40cbf85caca2810380cd573a
#
_cell.length_a   1.000
_cell.length_b   1.000
_cell.length_c   1.000
_cell.angle_alpha   90.00
_cell.angle_beta   90.00
_cell.angle_gamma   90.00
#
_symmetry.space_group_name_H-M   'P 1'
#
loop_
_entity.id
_entity.type
_entity.pdbx_description
1 polymer ?
#
loop_
_entity_poly.entity_id
_entity_poly.type
_entity_poly.pdbx_seq_one_letter_code
_entity_poly.pdbx_strand_id
1 'polypeptide(L)'
;AVAARSAIVEMGVYLGAIGGGTQDYFGYIGMLREKAWGLMGRKVEDTADGVEIAADTANVNLGKAWLRAPMIDSSVSFACVVIFTMAFVILGAAVLRPQHIVPEGMQLLSVQADFLVRMHPALVYLYQFGVFTAFFGTILAAYELYARTTHECFRPIVRRVREASVDSLRPWVVGYCGIGGVAIMWMGGNPVTIVTPAAIFGGVLTCGLWCLLMVWTDRRFLPKPLRMGWPLVCLNVLSGLFLMGWGIRSAIDFFAG
;
A
#
# COMPACT_ATOMS: atom_id res chain seq x y z
N ALA A 1 -11.92 -7.94 30.00
CA ALA A 1 -11.33 -6.61 29.78
C ALA A 1 -10.33 -6.77 28.65
N VAL A 2 -10.64 -6.28 27.48
CA VAL A 2 -9.67 -6.20 26.38
C VAL A 2 -8.62 -5.20 26.83
N ALA A 3 -7.36 -5.64 26.91
CA ALA A 3 -6.26 -4.74 27.20
C ALA A 3 -6.31 -3.63 26.15
N ALA A 4 -6.50 -2.38 26.56
CA ALA A 4 -6.55 -1.24 25.67
C ALA A 4 -5.24 -1.22 24.88
N ARG A 5 -5.30 -1.46 23.58
CA ARG A 5 -4.11 -1.39 22.73
C ARG A 5 -3.48 -0.01 22.89
N SER A 6 -2.17 0.03 22.86
CA SER A 6 -1.45 1.30 22.88
C SER A 6 -1.95 2.19 21.73
N ALA A 7 -2.27 3.46 22.01
CA ALA A 7 -2.67 4.43 20.98
C ALA A 7 -1.61 4.56 19.88
N ILE A 8 -0.36 4.25 20.19
CA ILE A 8 0.76 4.26 19.25
C ILE A 8 0.60 3.12 18.23
N VAL A 9 0.18 1.93 18.67
CA VAL A 9 -0.08 0.77 17.80
C VAL A 9 -1.26 1.07 16.88
N GLU A 10 -2.36 1.59 17.41
CA GLU A 10 -3.55 1.95 16.62
C GLU A 10 -3.22 3.01 15.55
N MET A 11 -2.51 4.07 15.93
CA MET A 11 -2.06 5.07 14.94
C MET A 11 -1.08 4.47 13.92
N GLY A 12 -0.26 3.51 14.30
CA GLY A 12 0.62 2.78 13.38
C GLY A 12 -0.19 2.02 12.32
N VAL A 13 -1.30 1.38 12.71
CA VAL A 13 -2.20 0.69 11.78
C VAL A 13 -2.82 1.68 10.78
N TYR A 14 -3.30 2.84 11.24
CA TYR A 14 -3.83 3.88 10.35
C TYR A 14 -2.79 4.41 9.37
N LEU A 15 -1.58 4.71 9.85
CA LEU A 15 -0.49 5.17 8.98
C LEU A 15 -0.11 4.11 7.94
N GLY A 16 -0.07 2.83 8.33
CA GLY A 16 0.21 1.73 7.41
C GLY A 16 -0.89 1.52 6.37
N ALA A 17 -2.16 1.70 6.76
CA ALA A 17 -3.29 1.57 5.85
C ALA A 17 -3.34 2.72 4.82
N ILE A 18 -3.01 3.95 5.23
CA ILE A 18 -2.99 5.11 4.33
C ILE A 18 -1.79 5.06 3.38
N GLY A 19 -0.63 4.66 3.86
CA GLY A 19 0.62 4.66 3.09
C GLY A 19 0.72 3.58 2.01
N GLY A 20 -0.15 2.57 2.05
CA GLY A 20 0.00 1.35 1.27
C GLY A 20 1.17 0.49 1.75
N GLY A 21 1.31 -0.68 1.18
CA GLY A 21 2.42 -1.60 1.50
C GLY A 21 3.50 -1.60 0.42
N THR A 22 4.63 -2.18 0.74
CA THR A 22 5.73 -2.40 -0.23
C THR A 22 5.25 -3.12 -1.49
N GLN A 23 4.34 -4.09 -1.33
CA GLN A 23 3.74 -4.84 -2.42
C GLN A 23 3.00 -3.94 -3.42
N ASP A 24 2.38 -2.85 -2.96
CA ASP A 24 1.63 -1.93 -3.81
C ASP A 24 2.56 -1.16 -4.76
N TYR A 25 3.71 -0.74 -4.27
CA TYR A 25 4.72 -0.06 -5.09
C TYR A 25 5.33 -0.98 -6.14
N PHE A 26 5.67 -2.22 -5.78
CA PHE A 26 6.18 -3.20 -6.75
C PHE A 26 5.13 -3.58 -7.78
N GLY A 27 3.89 -3.80 -7.35
CA GLY A 27 2.78 -4.08 -8.26
C GLY A 27 2.52 -2.94 -9.24
N TYR A 28 2.60 -1.69 -8.76
CA TYR A 28 2.47 -0.51 -9.60
C TYR A 28 3.59 -0.40 -10.65
N ILE A 29 4.83 -0.68 -10.26
CA ILE A 29 5.96 -0.76 -11.20
C ILE A 29 5.70 -1.85 -12.25
N GLY A 30 5.19 -3.01 -11.85
CA GLY A 30 4.80 -4.09 -12.76
C GLY A 30 3.74 -3.65 -13.77
N MET A 31 2.72 -2.89 -13.34
CA MET A 31 1.70 -2.33 -14.23
C MET A 31 2.28 -1.33 -15.24
N LEU A 32 3.20 -0.46 -14.80
CA LEU A 32 3.89 0.46 -15.69
C LEU A 32 4.75 -0.27 -16.73
N ARG A 33 5.39 -1.37 -16.31
CA ARG A 33 6.18 -2.22 -17.20
C ARG A 33 5.33 -2.90 -18.26
N GLU A 34 4.20 -3.49 -17.89
CA GLU A 34 3.27 -4.11 -18.85
C GLU A 34 2.75 -3.11 -19.90
N LYS A 35 2.50 -1.88 -19.47
CA LYS A 35 2.11 -0.79 -20.37
C LYS A 35 3.27 -0.21 -21.17
N ALA A 36 4.47 -0.77 -21.06
CA ALA A 36 5.69 -0.27 -21.66
C ALA A 36 5.90 1.24 -21.38
N TRP A 37 5.56 1.70 -20.18
CA TRP A 37 5.61 3.10 -19.79
C TRP A 37 7.04 3.55 -19.55
N GLY A 38 7.38 4.70 -20.07
CA GLY A 38 8.69 5.29 -19.87
C GLY A 38 9.82 4.51 -20.55
N LEU A 39 10.94 4.35 -19.85
CA LEU A 39 12.09 3.57 -20.32
C LEU A 39 11.78 2.07 -20.46
N MET A 40 10.76 1.57 -19.78
CA MET A 40 10.37 0.16 -19.83
C MET A 40 9.83 -0.26 -21.20
N GLY A 41 9.39 0.69 -22.03
CA GLY A 41 8.99 0.46 -23.43
C GLY A 41 10.14 0.38 -24.42
N ARG A 42 11.36 0.71 -24.01
CA ARG A 42 12.55 0.62 -24.85
C ARG A 42 13.27 -0.70 -24.58
N LYS A 43 13.84 -1.30 -25.62
CA LYS A 43 14.81 -2.40 -25.47
C LYS A 43 16.09 -1.78 -24.91
N VAL A 44 16.20 -1.74 -23.61
CA VAL A 44 17.43 -1.39 -22.92
C VAL A 44 18.22 -2.68 -22.79
N GLU A 45 19.42 -2.73 -23.32
CA GLU A 45 20.33 -3.85 -23.04
C GLU A 45 20.57 -3.87 -21.53
N ASP A 46 20.28 -5.01 -20.92
CA ASP A 46 20.57 -5.29 -19.50
C ASP A 46 22.11 -5.34 -19.35
N THR A 47 22.70 -4.18 -19.23
CA THR A 47 24.11 -4.08 -18.84
C THR A 47 24.19 -4.33 -17.33
N ALA A 48 25.18 -5.12 -16.90
CA ALA A 48 25.40 -5.46 -15.49
C ALA A 48 25.55 -4.23 -14.57
N ASP A 49 25.89 -3.08 -15.14
CA ASP A 49 26.12 -1.82 -14.43
C ASP A 49 24.88 -0.90 -14.34
N GLY A 50 23.73 -1.37 -14.82
CA GLY A 50 22.48 -0.58 -14.82
C GLY A 50 22.34 0.31 -16.07
N VAL A 51 21.14 0.90 -16.20
CA VAL A 51 20.82 1.79 -17.32
C VAL A 51 21.34 3.19 -17.03
N GLU A 52 22.32 3.65 -17.79
CA GLU A 52 22.75 5.04 -17.74
C GLU A 52 21.76 5.92 -18.53
N ILE A 53 21.09 6.83 -17.84
CA ILE A 53 20.17 7.77 -18.46
C ILE A 53 20.98 8.97 -18.95
N ALA A 54 21.13 9.10 -20.26
CA ALA A 54 21.80 10.26 -20.83
C ALA A 54 21.07 11.57 -20.45
N ALA A 55 21.84 12.56 -20.00
CA ALA A 55 21.33 13.85 -19.51
C ALA A 55 21.06 14.86 -20.64
N ASP A 56 20.74 14.40 -21.86
CA ASP A 56 20.36 15.27 -22.96
C ASP A 56 18.97 15.88 -22.76
N THR A 57 18.72 17.03 -23.37
CA THR A 57 17.47 17.80 -23.18
C THR A 57 16.25 16.99 -23.62
N ALA A 58 16.36 16.17 -24.66
CA ALA A 58 15.26 15.35 -25.17
C ALA A 58 14.85 14.29 -24.15
N ASN A 59 15.81 13.54 -23.58
CA ASN A 59 15.55 12.52 -22.57
C ASN A 59 15.03 13.12 -21.25
N VAL A 60 15.52 14.28 -20.87
CA VAL A 60 15.03 14.99 -19.66
C VAL A 60 13.58 15.43 -19.82
N ASN A 61 13.22 16.00 -20.96
CA ASN A 61 11.85 16.42 -21.25
C ASN A 61 10.90 15.22 -21.32
N LEU A 62 11.35 14.14 -21.95
CA LEU A 62 10.60 12.90 -22.02
C LEU A 62 10.40 12.28 -20.64
N GLY A 63 11.45 12.23 -19.79
CA GLY A 63 11.37 11.76 -18.42
C GLY A 63 10.36 12.56 -17.58
N LYS A 64 10.36 13.89 -17.69
CA LYS A 64 9.39 14.76 -17.02
C LYS A 64 7.95 14.51 -17.50
N ALA A 65 7.75 14.29 -18.80
CA ALA A 65 6.45 13.97 -19.36
C ALA A 65 5.92 12.62 -18.84
N TRP A 66 6.78 11.62 -18.71
CA TRP A 66 6.40 10.31 -18.17
C TRP A 66 6.03 10.36 -16.69
N LEU A 67 6.68 11.19 -15.87
CA LEU A 67 6.38 11.32 -14.44
C LEU A 67 5.01 11.97 -14.20
N ARG A 68 4.48 12.74 -15.14
CA ARG A 68 3.24 13.50 -14.95
C ARG A 68 2.03 12.60 -14.66
N ALA A 69 1.85 11.52 -15.42
CA ALA A 69 0.70 10.63 -15.25
C ALA A 69 0.75 9.87 -13.92
N PRO A 70 1.84 9.19 -13.54
CA PRO A 70 1.95 8.57 -12.22
C PRO A 70 1.80 9.55 -11.05
N MET A 71 2.28 10.77 -11.18
CA MET A 71 2.11 11.80 -10.14
C MET A 71 0.65 12.19 -9.96
N ILE A 72 -0.10 12.40 -11.04
CA ILE A 72 -1.53 12.73 -10.96
C ILE A 72 -2.29 11.54 -10.38
N ASP A 73 -2.07 10.35 -10.91
CA ASP A 73 -2.73 9.12 -10.47
C ASP A 73 -2.52 8.87 -8.97
N SER A 74 -1.26 8.87 -8.52
CA SER A 74 -0.93 8.69 -7.10
C SER A 74 -1.51 9.80 -6.23
N SER A 75 -1.45 11.07 -6.67
CA SER A 75 -1.95 12.20 -5.88
C SER A 75 -3.47 12.15 -5.70
N VAL A 76 -4.21 11.82 -6.76
CA VAL A 76 -5.68 11.68 -6.71
C VAL A 76 -6.07 10.49 -5.83
N SER A 77 -5.43 9.33 -6.04
CA SER A 77 -5.70 8.13 -5.24
C SER A 77 -5.42 8.39 -3.75
N PHE A 78 -4.31 9.04 -3.42
CA PHE A 78 -3.96 9.36 -2.05
C PHE A 78 -4.94 10.35 -1.41
N ALA A 79 -5.34 11.39 -2.14
CA ALA A 79 -6.35 12.34 -1.67
C ALA A 79 -7.69 11.65 -1.38
N CYS A 80 -8.13 10.76 -2.25
CA CYS A 80 -9.35 9.97 -2.01
C CYS A 80 -9.23 9.12 -0.74
N VAL A 81 -8.14 8.36 -0.57
CA VAL A 81 -7.93 7.54 0.62
C VAL A 81 -7.94 8.38 1.89
N VAL A 82 -7.26 9.52 1.91
CA VAL A 82 -7.23 10.43 3.06
C VAL A 82 -8.63 10.94 3.38
N ILE A 83 -9.38 11.41 2.38
CA ILE A 83 -10.76 11.94 2.57
C ILE A 83 -11.66 10.84 3.16
N PHE A 84 -11.66 9.65 2.60
CA PHE A 84 -12.48 8.54 3.10
C PHE A 84 -12.07 8.13 4.51
N THR A 85 -10.77 8.00 4.79
CA THR A 85 -10.27 7.67 6.12
C THR A 85 -10.71 8.71 7.15
N MET A 86 -10.55 9.99 6.84
CA MET A 86 -11.00 11.08 7.72
C MET A 86 -12.51 11.05 7.96
N ALA A 87 -13.31 10.79 6.91
CA ALA A 87 -14.77 10.67 7.06
C ALA A 87 -15.16 9.53 8.01
N PHE A 88 -14.54 8.35 7.90
CA PHE A 88 -14.80 7.23 8.81
C PHE A 88 -14.34 7.50 10.24
N VAL A 89 -13.20 8.16 10.43
CA VAL A 89 -12.72 8.56 11.76
C VAL A 89 -13.70 9.55 12.42
N ILE A 90 -14.18 10.54 11.67
CA ILE A 90 -15.18 11.52 12.16
C ILE A 90 -16.49 10.81 12.50
N LEU A 91 -16.99 9.92 11.64
CA LEU A 91 -18.20 9.14 11.91
C LEU A 91 -18.06 8.25 13.15
N GLY A 92 -16.93 7.58 13.30
CA GLY A 92 -16.62 6.79 14.50
C GLY A 92 -16.64 7.65 15.77
N ALA A 93 -15.99 8.81 15.72
CA ALA A 93 -15.96 9.73 16.85
C ALA A 93 -17.34 10.33 17.18
N ALA A 94 -18.13 10.66 16.17
CA ALA A 94 -19.44 11.28 16.34
C ALA A 94 -20.55 10.30 16.75
N VAL A 95 -20.48 9.04 16.27
CA VAL A 95 -21.57 8.06 16.45
C VAL A 95 -21.24 7.03 17.51
N LEU A 96 -20.02 6.46 17.52
CA LEU A 96 -19.67 5.34 18.38
C LEU A 96 -19.17 5.79 19.76
N ARG A 97 -18.34 6.84 19.79
CA ARG A 97 -17.75 7.32 21.04
C ARG A 97 -18.79 7.73 22.08
N PRO A 98 -19.90 8.46 21.76
CA PRO A 98 -20.93 8.79 22.75
C PRO A 98 -21.66 7.56 23.32
N GLN A 99 -21.65 6.45 22.59
CA GLN A 99 -22.28 5.19 23.02
C GLN A 99 -21.32 4.26 23.73
N HIS A 100 -20.04 4.65 23.89
CA HIS A 100 -18.97 3.81 24.45
C HIS A 100 -18.83 2.46 23.73
N ILE A 101 -19.19 2.41 22.43
CA ILE A 101 -19.07 1.20 21.61
C ILE A 101 -17.67 1.16 21.02
N VAL A 102 -16.91 0.11 21.36
CA VAL A 102 -15.66 -0.26 20.71
C VAL A 102 -15.92 -1.53 19.94
N PRO A 103 -16.09 -1.45 18.60
CA PRO A 103 -16.41 -2.63 17.80
C PRO A 103 -15.21 -3.56 17.69
N GLU A 104 -15.43 -4.85 17.85
CA GLU A 104 -14.40 -5.88 17.75
C GLU A 104 -14.68 -6.85 16.60
N GLY A 105 -13.61 -7.22 15.88
CA GLY A 105 -13.67 -8.22 14.83
C GLY A 105 -14.75 -7.94 13.78
N MET A 106 -15.69 -8.87 13.58
CA MET A 106 -16.76 -8.76 12.60
C MET A 106 -17.84 -7.72 12.97
N GLN A 107 -17.92 -7.27 14.22
CA GLN A 107 -18.83 -6.20 14.62
C GLN A 107 -18.54 -4.87 13.93
N LEU A 108 -17.28 -4.66 13.48
CA LEU A 108 -16.91 -3.48 12.69
C LEU A 108 -17.85 -3.27 11.49
N LEU A 109 -18.24 -4.33 10.80
CA LEU A 109 -19.10 -4.25 9.63
C LEU A 109 -20.56 -3.90 10.00
N SER A 110 -21.09 -4.49 11.06
CA SER A 110 -22.48 -4.22 11.49
C SER A 110 -22.65 -2.82 12.07
N VAL A 111 -21.68 -2.39 12.88
CA VAL A 111 -21.74 -1.06 13.52
C VAL A 111 -21.58 0.07 12.50
N GLN A 112 -20.81 -0.13 11.44
CA GLN A 112 -20.74 0.86 10.35
C GLN A 112 -22.06 0.98 9.57
N ALA A 113 -22.87 -0.09 9.50
CA ALA A 113 -24.19 -0.03 8.91
C ALA A 113 -25.12 0.96 9.65
N ASP A 114 -24.97 1.08 10.97
CA ASP A 114 -25.78 1.96 11.81
C ASP A 114 -25.67 3.43 11.41
N PHE A 115 -24.55 3.84 10.78
CA PHE A 115 -24.39 5.21 10.28
C PHE A 115 -25.43 5.56 9.21
N LEU A 116 -25.74 4.60 8.33
CA LEU A 116 -26.71 4.78 7.26
C LEU A 116 -28.14 4.47 7.71
N VAL A 117 -28.33 3.48 8.56
CA VAL A 117 -29.63 3.08 9.10
C VAL A 117 -30.28 4.23 9.87
N ARG A 118 -29.52 5.08 10.53
CA ARG A 118 -30.03 6.30 11.21
C ARG A 118 -30.64 7.31 10.26
N MET A 119 -30.25 7.32 8.99
CA MET A 119 -30.86 8.17 7.97
C MET A 119 -32.14 7.53 7.43
N HIS A 120 -32.08 6.26 7.06
CA HIS A 120 -33.23 5.49 6.59
C HIS A 120 -32.97 3.99 6.68
N PRO A 121 -33.90 3.16 7.22
CA PRO A 121 -33.68 1.71 7.40
C PRO A 121 -33.31 0.95 6.11
N ALA A 122 -33.87 1.34 4.97
CA ALA A 122 -33.57 0.69 3.69
C ALA A 122 -32.12 0.87 3.21
N LEU A 123 -31.37 1.84 3.77
CA LEU A 123 -29.96 2.05 3.40
C LEU A 123 -29.03 0.92 3.89
N VAL A 124 -29.50 0.03 4.76
CA VAL A 124 -28.75 -1.18 5.13
C VAL A 124 -28.44 -2.05 3.92
N TYR A 125 -29.39 -2.19 2.98
CA TYR A 125 -29.15 -2.99 1.77
C TYR A 125 -28.13 -2.34 0.85
N LEU A 126 -28.14 -1.02 0.73
CA LEU A 126 -27.14 -0.27 -0.02
C LEU A 126 -25.76 -0.44 0.62
N TYR A 127 -25.66 -0.37 1.94
CA TYR A 127 -24.42 -0.61 2.68
C TYR A 127 -23.89 -2.02 2.44
N GLN A 128 -24.73 -3.05 2.60
CA GLN A 128 -24.33 -4.45 2.38
C GLN A 128 -23.82 -4.69 0.95
N PHE A 129 -24.51 -4.15 -0.04
CA PHE A 129 -24.09 -4.21 -1.44
C PHE A 129 -22.75 -3.49 -1.65
N GLY A 130 -22.58 -2.30 -1.06
CA GLY A 130 -21.34 -1.53 -1.11
C GLY A 130 -20.18 -2.28 -0.50
N VAL A 131 -20.36 -2.85 0.70
CA VAL A 131 -19.34 -3.67 1.38
C VAL A 131 -18.96 -4.91 0.56
N PHE A 132 -19.96 -5.63 0.04
CA PHE A 132 -19.70 -6.79 -0.84
C PHE A 132 -18.88 -6.38 -2.06
N THR A 133 -19.28 -5.33 -2.75
CA THR A 133 -18.59 -4.84 -3.96
C THR A 133 -17.17 -4.38 -3.63
N ALA A 134 -16.99 -3.68 -2.50
CA ALA A 134 -15.68 -3.23 -2.06
C ALA A 134 -14.74 -4.40 -1.76
N PHE A 135 -15.18 -5.40 -0.98
CA PHE A 135 -14.35 -6.57 -0.69
C PHE A 135 -14.06 -7.40 -1.93
N PHE A 136 -15.05 -7.63 -2.78
CA PHE A 136 -14.88 -8.37 -4.02
C PHE A 136 -13.87 -7.67 -4.94
N GLY A 137 -14.03 -6.37 -5.13
CA GLY A 137 -13.09 -5.57 -5.93
C GLY A 137 -11.69 -5.56 -5.34
N THR A 138 -11.56 -5.46 -4.01
CA THR A 138 -10.27 -5.49 -3.32
C THR A 138 -9.57 -6.84 -3.50
N ILE A 139 -10.29 -7.96 -3.39
CA ILE A 139 -9.72 -9.31 -3.58
C ILE A 139 -9.21 -9.47 -5.02
N LEU A 140 -10.01 -9.07 -6.02
CA LEU A 140 -9.59 -9.13 -7.42
C LEU A 140 -8.36 -8.27 -7.68
N ALA A 141 -8.37 -7.03 -7.20
CA ALA A 141 -7.25 -6.10 -7.34
C ALA A 141 -5.98 -6.63 -6.63
N ALA A 142 -6.13 -7.21 -5.45
CA ALA A 142 -5.01 -7.80 -4.69
C ALA A 142 -4.37 -8.97 -5.45
N TYR A 143 -5.13 -9.87 -6.04
CA TYR A 143 -4.57 -10.98 -6.83
C TYR A 143 -3.78 -10.49 -8.04
N GLU A 144 -4.31 -9.51 -8.75
CA GLU A 144 -3.62 -8.87 -9.87
C GLU A 144 -2.32 -8.19 -9.42
N LEU A 145 -2.39 -7.46 -8.32
CA LEU A 145 -1.26 -6.75 -7.74
C LEU A 145 -0.17 -7.72 -7.26
N TYR A 146 -0.55 -8.76 -6.52
CA TYR A 146 0.41 -9.71 -5.95
C TYR A 146 1.11 -10.57 -7.00
N ALA A 147 0.45 -10.90 -8.11
CA ALA A 147 1.10 -11.56 -9.23
C ALA A 147 2.23 -10.71 -9.81
N ARG A 148 1.99 -9.42 -10.01
CA ARG A 148 3.01 -8.46 -10.48
C ARG A 148 4.11 -8.22 -9.46
N THR A 149 3.73 -8.04 -8.19
CA THR A 149 4.69 -7.90 -7.10
C THR A 149 5.63 -9.09 -7.02
N THR A 150 5.08 -10.30 -7.08
CA THR A 150 5.88 -11.54 -7.08
C THR A 150 6.84 -11.57 -8.27
N HIS A 151 6.35 -11.22 -9.46
CA HIS A 151 7.19 -11.15 -10.66
C HIS A 151 8.32 -10.13 -10.50
N GLU A 152 8.01 -8.89 -10.11
CA GLU A 152 9.01 -7.82 -9.98
C GLU A 152 10.04 -8.10 -8.87
N CYS A 153 9.61 -8.69 -7.74
CA CYS A 153 10.52 -9.03 -6.64
C CYS A 153 11.48 -10.17 -6.99
N PHE A 154 11.00 -11.20 -7.68
CA PHE A 154 11.82 -12.38 -7.97
C PHE A 154 12.55 -12.33 -9.31
N ARG A 155 12.12 -11.48 -10.24
CA ARG A 155 12.75 -11.30 -11.55
C ARG A 155 14.26 -11.02 -11.50
N PRO A 156 14.79 -10.18 -10.61
CA PRO A 156 16.23 -9.94 -10.52
C PRO A 156 17.02 -11.16 -10.05
N ILE A 157 16.42 -12.03 -9.23
CA ILE A 157 17.08 -13.11 -8.51
C ILE A 157 16.89 -14.45 -9.23
N VAL A 158 15.68 -14.69 -9.77
CA VAL A 158 15.29 -16.00 -10.30
C VAL A 158 15.11 -15.92 -11.82
N ARG A 159 16.03 -16.57 -12.57
CA ARG A 159 16.00 -16.57 -14.04
C ARG A 159 14.67 -17.09 -14.60
N ARG A 160 14.09 -18.15 -14.02
CA ARG A 160 12.79 -18.69 -14.46
C ARG A 160 11.66 -17.67 -14.36
N VAL A 161 11.65 -16.84 -13.31
CA VAL A 161 10.64 -15.78 -13.12
C VAL A 161 10.90 -14.63 -14.10
N ARG A 162 12.16 -14.32 -14.41
CA ARG A 162 12.53 -13.30 -15.40
C ARG A 162 11.99 -13.63 -16.80
N GLU A 163 12.02 -14.90 -17.17
CA GLU A 163 11.59 -15.41 -18.48
C GLU A 163 10.07 -15.72 -18.51
N ALA A 164 9.43 -15.84 -17.35
CA ALA A 164 8.01 -16.12 -17.20
C ALA A 164 7.15 -14.86 -17.43
N SER A 165 5.96 -15.06 -17.99
CA SER A 165 4.95 -13.99 -18.03
C SER A 165 4.25 -13.87 -16.67
N VAL A 166 3.73 -12.69 -16.35
CA VAL A 166 2.91 -12.45 -15.15
C VAL A 166 1.70 -13.39 -15.14
N ASP A 167 1.11 -13.64 -16.32
CA ASP A 167 -0.05 -14.54 -16.47
C ASP A 167 0.26 -15.97 -16.03
N SER A 168 1.46 -16.47 -16.26
CA SER A 168 1.87 -17.81 -15.82
C SER A 168 2.06 -17.93 -14.32
N LEU A 169 2.35 -16.83 -13.62
CA LEU A 169 2.50 -16.78 -12.16
C LEU A 169 1.16 -16.57 -11.44
N ARG A 170 0.18 -15.94 -12.11
CA ARG A 170 -1.12 -15.60 -11.52
C ARG A 170 -1.82 -16.79 -10.84
N PRO A 171 -1.99 -17.97 -11.45
CA PRO A 171 -2.66 -19.09 -10.79
C PRO A 171 -1.93 -19.58 -9.54
N TRP A 172 -0.62 -19.52 -9.52
CA TRP A 172 0.18 -19.89 -8.35
C TRP A 172 -0.01 -18.89 -7.20
N VAL A 173 -0.02 -17.59 -7.50
CA VAL A 173 -0.24 -16.54 -6.51
C VAL A 173 -1.67 -16.61 -5.97
N VAL A 174 -2.67 -16.77 -6.84
CA VAL A 174 -4.07 -16.93 -6.43
C VAL A 174 -4.24 -18.19 -5.57
N GLY A 175 -3.62 -19.29 -5.96
CA GLY A 175 -3.65 -20.54 -5.20
C GLY A 175 -3.07 -20.38 -3.80
N TYR A 176 -1.86 -19.86 -3.68
CA TYR A 176 -1.22 -19.71 -2.37
C TYR A 176 -1.91 -18.65 -1.48
N CYS A 177 -2.34 -17.54 -2.04
CA CYS A 177 -3.09 -16.53 -1.28
C CYS A 177 -4.47 -17.06 -0.85
N GLY A 178 -5.17 -17.79 -1.75
CA GLY A 178 -6.47 -18.36 -1.44
C GLY A 178 -6.38 -19.43 -0.35
N ILE A 179 -5.46 -20.38 -0.49
CA ILE A 179 -5.24 -21.44 0.52
C ILE A 179 -4.81 -20.83 1.85
N GLY A 180 -3.84 -19.89 1.82
CA GLY A 180 -3.38 -19.19 3.02
C GLY A 180 -4.49 -18.41 3.70
N GLY A 181 -5.30 -17.67 2.94
CA GLY A 181 -6.44 -16.92 3.47
C GLY A 181 -7.49 -17.82 4.13
N VAL A 182 -7.85 -18.93 3.47
CA VAL A 182 -8.79 -19.92 4.04
C VAL A 182 -8.22 -20.58 5.30
N ALA A 183 -6.95 -20.95 5.30
CA ALA A 183 -6.28 -21.52 6.47
C ALA A 183 -6.30 -20.57 7.66
N ILE A 184 -5.98 -19.28 7.44
CA ILE A 184 -6.02 -18.24 8.48
C ILE A 184 -7.44 -18.07 9.03
N MET A 185 -8.46 -18.07 8.17
CA MET A 185 -9.86 -17.97 8.59
C MET A 185 -10.27 -19.16 9.45
N TRP A 186 -9.88 -20.39 9.08
CA TRP A 186 -10.18 -21.59 9.85
C TRP A 186 -9.46 -21.65 11.21
N MET A 187 -8.30 -21.03 11.33
CA MET A 187 -7.61 -20.91 12.62
C MET A 187 -8.33 -19.98 13.62
N GLY A 188 -9.45 -19.35 13.20
CA GLY A 188 -10.28 -18.51 14.07
C GLY A 188 -9.61 -17.22 14.53
N GLY A 189 -8.61 -16.76 13.79
CA GLY A 189 -7.89 -15.54 14.11
C GLY A 189 -8.77 -14.28 13.97
N ASN A 190 -8.64 -13.36 14.92
CA ASN A 190 -9.25 -12.04 14.78
C ASN A 190 -8.56 -11.30 13.61
N PRO A 191 -9.31 -10.85 12.57
CA PRO A 191 -8.74 -10.15 11.42
C PRO A 191 -7.84 -8.96 11.83
N VAL A 192 -8.22 -8.23 12.86
CA VAL A 192 -7.46 -7.07 13.36
C VAL A 192 -6.09 -7.49 13.91
N THR A 193 -6.00 -8.63 14.58
CA THR A 193 -4.73 -9.16 15.12
C THR A 193 -3.77 -9.56 14.01
N ILE A 194 -4.30 -10.05 12.88
CA ILE A 194 -3.49 -10.47 11.72
C ILE A 194 -3.03 -9.25 10.90
N VAL A 195 -3.91 -8.27 10.72
CA VAL A 195 -3.62 -7.07 9.91
C VAL A 195 -2.67 -6.12 10.63
N THR A 196 -2.72 -6.05 11.97
CA THR A 196 -1.90 -5.11 12.76
C THR A 196 -0.40 -5.26 12.49
N PRO A 197 0.25 -6.44 12.63
CA PRO A 197 1.67 -6.56 12.32
C PRO A 197 1.97 -6.33 10.82
N ALA A 198 1.09 -6.75 9.92
CA ALA A 198 1.25 -6.48 8.50
C ALA A 198 1.27 -4.96 8.20
N ALA A 199 0.41 -4.18 8.85
CA ALA A 199 0.38 -2.72 8.71
C ALA A 199 1.63 -2.06 9.30
N ILE A 200 2.11 -2.51 10.47
CA ILE A 200 3.31 -1.95 11.12
C ILE A 200 4.56 -2.26 10.29
N PHE A 201 4.79 -3.51 9.95
CA PHE A 201 6.00 -3.93 9.24
C PHE A 201 5.93 -3.65 7.73
N GLY A 202 4.86 -4.09 7.07
CA GLY A 202 4.67 -3.96 5.62
C GLY A 202 4.28 -2.54 5.17
N GLY A 203 3.58 -1.80 6.02
CA GLY A 203 3.17 -0.43 5.79
C GLY A 203 4.18 0.58 6.33
N VAL A 204 4.17 0.81 7.65
CA VAL A 204 4.89 1.95 8.25
C VAL A 204 6.40 1.83 8.15
N LEU A 205 6.98 0.72 8.63
CA LEU A 205 8.44 0.55 8.65
C LEU A 205 9.03 0.51 7.24
N THR A 206 8.43 -0.28 6.36
CA THR A 206 8.92 -0.37 4.97
C THR A 206 8.71 0.92 4.20
N CYS A 207 7.63 1.66 4.39
CA CYS A 207 7.47 2.98 3.78
C CYS A 207 8.53 3.97 4.27
N GLY A 208 8.86 3.95 5.56
CA GLY A 208 9.96 4.74 6.11
C GLY A 208 11.30 4.41 5.45
N LEU A 209 11.61 3.12 5.32
CA LEU A 209 12.81 2.66 4.63
C LEU A 209 12.83 3.08 3.15
N TRP A 210 11.70 2.95 2.45
CA TRP A 210 11.57 3.38 1.06
C TRP A 210 11.82 4.87 0.88
N CYS A 211 11.33 5.74 1.76
CA CYS A 211 11.61 7.17 1.68
C CYS A 211 13.11 7.45 1.71
N LEU A 212 13.86 6.77 2.58
CA LEU A 212 15.32 6.95 2.67
C LEU A 212 16.04 6.35 1.46
N LEU A 213 15.66 5.14 1.03
CA LEU A 213 16.23 4.50 -0.15
C LEU A 213 15.97 5.28 -1.43
N MET A 214 14.80 5.91 -1.56
CA MET A 214 14.48 6.76 -2.71
C MET A 214 15.41 7.96 -2.82
N VAL A 215 15.76 8.60 -1.71
CA VAL A 215 16.74 9.69 -1.71
C VAL A 215 18.12 9.19 -2.15
N TRP A 216 18.52 8.02 -1.67
CA TRP A 216 19.79 7.42 -2.05
C TRP A 216 19.83 7.04 -3.55
N THR A 217 18.79 6.37 -4.06
CA THR A 217 18.68 5.98 -5.48
C THR A 217 18.59 7.19 -6.40
N ASP A 218 17.84 8.22 -6.00
CA ASP A 218 17.74 9.49 -6.74
C ASP A 218 19.13 10.13 -6.95
N ARG A 219 19.93 10.17 -5.89
CA ARG A 219 21.27 10.77 -5.94
C ARG A 219 22.27 9.90 -6.67
N ARG A 220 22.12 8.58 -6.63
CA ARG A 220 23.05 7.62 -7.22
C ARG A 220 22.84 7.41 -8.72
N PHE A 221 21.59 7.26 -9.15
CA PHE A 221 21.27 6.75 -10.49
C PHE A 221 20.67 7.80 -11.43
N LEU A 222 20.05 8.88 -10.90
CA LEU A 222 19.43 9.89 -11.76
C LEU A 222 20.40 11.03 -12.12
N PRO A 223 20.37 11.49 -13.40
CA PRO A 223 21.09 12.67 -13.81
C PRO A 223 20.54 13.94 -13.12
N LYS A 224 21.40 14.92 -12.88
CA LYS A 224 21.05 16.14 -12.11
C LYS A 224 19.71 16.80 -12.50
N PRO A 225 19.32 16.93 -13.77
CA PRO A 225 18.06 17.57 -14.16
C PRO A 225 16.80 16.81 -13.78
N LEU A 226 16.90 15.51 -13.48
CA LEU A 226 15.79 14.64 -13.09
C LEU A 226 15.76 14.35 -11.60
N ARG A 227 16.74 14.80 -10.83
CA ARG A 227 16.81 14.60 -9.37
C ARG A 227 15.75 15.40 -8.65
N MET A 228 15.32 14.86 -7.51
CA MET A 228 14.44 15.56 -6.59
C MET A 228 15.06 16.88 -6.14
N GLY A 229 14.24 17.92 -6.12
CA GLY A 229 14.62 19.21 -5.54
C GLY A 229 14.85 19.09 -4.03
N TRP A 230 15.65 20.02 -3.47
CA TRP A 230 15.99 20.01 -2.06
C TRP A 230 14.78 19.97 -1.09
N PRO A 231 13.66 20.69 -1.33
CA PRO A 231 12.50 20.61 -0.44
C PRO A 231 11.90 19.18 -0.39
N LEU A 232 11.82 18.49 -1.55
CA LEU A 232 11.34 17.12 -1.63
C LEU A 232 12.28 16.13 -0.92
N VAL A 233 13.59 16.33 -1.01
CA VAL A 233 14.57 15.51 -0.30
C VAL A 233 14.40 15.68 1.21
N CYS A 234 14.30 16.92 1.71
CA CYS A 234 14.07 17.17 3.12
C CYS A 234 12.76 16.53 3.60
N LEU A 235 11.67 16.67 2.83
CA LEU A 235 10.39 16.08 3.16
C LEU A 235 10.47 14.55 3.22
N ASN A 236 11.11 13.92 2.24
CA ASN A 236 11.32 12.45 2.22
C ASN A 236 12.14 11.97 3.41
N VAL A 237 13.24 12.65 3.74
CA VAL A 237 14.07 12.27 4.88
C VAL A 237 13.31 12.42 6.19
N LEU A 238 12.61 13.54 6.39
CA LEU A 238 11.81 13.76 7.60
C LEU A 238 10.68 12.73 7.73
N SER A 239 9.95 12.48 6.64
CA SER A 239 8.90 11.46 6.62
C SER A 239 9.46 10.05 6.86
N GLY A 240 10.60 9.73 6.25
CA GLY A 240 11.28 8.45 6.43
C GLY A 240 11.70 8.22 7.89
N LEU A 241 12.33 9.21 8.51
CA LEU A 241 12.74 9.12 9.92
C LEU A 241 11.54 9.06 10.87
N PHE A 242 10.49 9.84 10.59
CA PHE A 242 9.25 9.81 11.38
C PHE A 242 8.58 8.43 11.29
N LEU A 243 8.38 7.88 10.09
CA LEU A 243 7.76 6.57 9.90
C LEU A 243 8.60 5.44 10.49
N MET A 244 9.93 5.48 10.33
CA MET A 244 10.83 4.50 10.95
C MET A 244 10.73 4.55 12.47
N GLY A 245 10.83 5.74 13.08
CA GLY A 245 10.73 5.91 14.53
C GLY A 245 9.37 5.45 15.08
N TRP A 246 8.29 5.86 14.41
CA TRP A 246 6.93 5.46 14.79
C TRP A 246 6.71 3.96 14.62
N GLY A 247 7.16 3.37 13.52
CA GLY A 247 7.03 1.95 13.22
C GLY A 247 7.81 1.09 14.21
N ILE A 248 9.05 1.46 14.56
CA ILE A 248 9.85 0.76 15.57
C ILE A 248 9.13 0.82 16.93
N ARG A 249 8.63 1.99 17.32
CA ARG A 249 7.90 2.15 18.57
C ARG A 249 6.61 1.31 18.60
N SER A 250 5.84 1.35 17.51
CA SER A 250 4.62 0.52 17.38
C SER A 250 4.92 -0.97 17.43
N ALA A 251 6.03 -1.41 16.83
CA ALA A 251 6.45 -2.81 16.88
C ALA A 251 6.84 -3.23 18.31
N ILE A 252 7.60 -2.40 19.02
CA ILE A 252 7.96 -2.67 20.43
C ILE A 252 6.70 -2.77 21.29
N ASP A 253 5.80 -1.79 21.20
CA ASP A 253 4.57 -1.78 22.00
C ASP A 253 3.64 -2.95 21.62
N PHE A 254 3.64 -3.41 20.37
CA PHE A 254 2.85 -4.57 19.93
C PHE A 254 3.34 -5.88 20.52
N PHE A 255 4.65 -6.06 20.68
CA PHE A 255 5.23 -7.30 21.24
C PHE A 255 5.39 -7.23 22.78
N ALA A 256 5.33 -6.06 23.39
CA ALA A 256 5.44 -5.89 24.82
C ALA A 256 4.09 -5.99 25.56
N GLY A 257 2.96 -5.84 24.88
CA GLY A 257 1.61 -5.94 25.43
C GLY A 257 0.90 -7.20 25.03
#